data_8155e75d4d1c7d6f0a32fc365dec2352
#
_entry.id   8155e75d4d1c7d6f0a32fc365dec2352
#
_cell.length_a   1.000
_cell.length_b   1.000
_cell.length_c   1.000
_cell.angle_alpha   90.00
_cell.angle_beta   90.00
_cell.angle_gamma   90.00
#
_symmetry.space_group_name_H-M   'P 1'
#
loop_
_entity.id
_entity.type
_entity.pdbx_description
1 polymer ?
#
loop_
_entity_poly.entity_id
_entity_poly.type
_entity_poly.pdbx_seq_one_letter_code
_entity_poly.pdbx_strand_id
1 'polypeptide(L)' 'MDKKIEIRCRNSHCNRFFMNYFVTGNNVDLNLGGFELKCDKCKRVLRLKKYTEQMLIDQSEKGVFKV' A
#
# COMPACT_ATOMS: atom_id res chain seq x y z
N MET A 1 -5.64 8.84 -17.54
CA MET A 1 -5.37 7.39 -17.54
C MET A 1 -5.19 6.93 -16.13
N ASP A 2 -6.00 5.98 -15.73
CA ASP A 2 -6.06 5.59 -14.33
C ASP A 2 -5.03 4.50 -14.02
N LYS A 3 -4.04 4.88 -13.25
CA LYS A 3 -3.05 3.96 -12.76
C LYS A 3 -3.48 3.46 -11.39
N LYS A 4 -3.41 2.18 -11.19
CA LYS A 4 -3.82 1.55 -9.94
C LYS A 4 -2.63 0.84 -9.31
N ILE A 5 -2.47 1.02 -8.00
CA ILE A 5 -1.45 0.32 -7.23
C ILE A 5 -2.15 -0.56 -6.21
N GLU A 6 -1.84 -1.85 -6.22
CA GLU A 6 -2.40 -2.78 -5.24
C GLU A 6 -1.54 -2.76 -3.98
N ILE A 7 -2.19 -2.61 -2.84
CA ILE A 7 -1.52 -2.65 -1.54
C ILE A 7 -1.67 -4.06 -1.00
N ARG A 8 -0.55 -4.74 -0.78
CA ARG A 8 -0.53 -6.14 -0.34
C ARG A 8 0.39 -6.34 0.85
N CYS A 9 0.20 -7.46 1.53
CA CYS A 9 1.04 -7.85 2.66
C CYS A 9 2.46 -8.11 2.17
N ARG A 10 3.45 -7.61 2.94
CA ARG A 10 4.86 -7.77 2.58
C ARG A 10 5.33 -9.23 2.70
N ASN A 11 4.67 -10.01 3.53
CA ASN A 11 5.05 -11.41 3.71
C ASN A 11 4.86 -12.16 2.40
N SER A 12 5.96 -12.66 1.84
CA SER A 12 5.94 -13.33 0.53
C SER A 12 5.10 -14.60 0.54
N HIS A 13 4.98 -15.24 1.70
CA HIS A 13 4.15 -16.45 1.83
C HIS A 13 2.67 -16.12 1.94
N CYS A 14 2.35 -14.88 2.28
CA CYS A 14 0.98 -14.43 2.45
C CYS A 14 0.49 -13.67 1.22
N ASN A 15 1.17 -12.58 0.91
CA ASN A 15 0.87 -11.71 -0.23
C ASN A 15 -0.61 -11.36 -0.35
N ARG A 16 -1.26 -11.17 0.82
CA ARG A 16 -2.69 -10.90 0.85
C ARG A 16 -2.99 -9.51 0.30
N PHE A 17 -4.02 -9.41 -0.53
CA PHE A 17 -4.50 -8.15 -1.05
C PHE A 17 -5.26 -7.39 0.04
N PHE A 18 -4.90 -6.11 0.24
CA PHE A 18 -5.60 -5.24 1.19
C PHE A 18 -6.52 -4.26 0.49
N MET A 19 -5.98 -3.49 -0.43
CA MET A 19 -6.75 -2.43 -1.08
C MET A 19 -6.06 -1.96 -2.35
N ASN A 20 -6.77 -1.18 -3.15
CA ASN A 20 -6.21 -0.51 -4.31
C ASN A 20 -6.04 0.97 -4.01
N TYR A 21 -5.01 1.56 -4.57
CA TYR A 21 -4.84 3.00 -4.58
C TYR A 21 -4.84 3.48 -6.02
N PHE A 22 -5.69 4.46 -6.32
CA PHE A 22 -5.76 5.04 -7.67
C PHE A 22 -4.89 6.27 -7.74
N VAL A 23 -3.92 6.25 -8.65
CA VAL A 23 -2.96 7.35 -8.80
C VAL A 23 -3.64 8.54 -9.44
N THR A 24 -3.53 9.71 -8.78
CA THR A 24 -4.14 10.94 -9.27
C THR A 24 -3.24 11.71 -10.23
N GLY A 25 -1.93 11.50 -10.09
CA GLY A 25 -0.95 12.25 -10.87
C GLY A 25 -0.52 13.57 -10.23
N ASN A 26 -1.10 13.90 -9.08
CA ASN A 26 -0.84 15.18 -8.40
C ASN A 26 0.12 15.05 -7.21
N ASN A 27 0.71 13.89 -7.02
CA ASN A 27 1.62 13.61 -5.91
C ASN A 27 1.02 14.02 -4.56
N VAL A 28 -0.22 13.60 -4.32
CA VAL A 28 -0.92 13.94 -3.09
C VAL A 28 -0.31 13.25 -1.88
N ASP A 29 -0.44 13.89 -0.72
CA ASP A 29 0.01 13.30 0.53
C ASP A 29 -1.03 12.35 1.06
N LEU A 30 -0.59 11.17 1.47
CA LEU A 30 -1.45 10.15 2.06
C LEU A 30 -1.08 10.03 3.54
N ASN A 31 -1.75 10.81 4.36
CA ASN A 31 -1.48 10.80 5.79
C ASN A 31 -2.28 9.70 6.46
N LEU A 32 -1.69 8.51 6.50
CA LEU A 32 -2.32 7.33 7.07
C LEU A 32 -1.81 7.01 8.48
N GLY A 33 -1.10 7.95 9.08
CA GLY A 33 -0.63 7.79 10.44
C GLY A 33 -1.81 7.59 11.39
N GLY A 34 -1.70 6.61 12.26
CA GLY A 34 -2.78 6.28 13.20
C GLY A 34 -3.68 5.15 12.73
N PHE A 35 -3.56 4.73 11.49
CA PHE A 35 -4.30 3.58 10.99
C PHE A 35 -3.44 2.33 11.05
N GLU A 36 -4.08 1.20 11.30
CA GLU A 36 -3.36 -0.07 11.26
C GLU A 36 -4.21 -1.10 10.51
N LEU A 37 -3.50 -1.99 9.84
CA LEU A 37 -4.11 -3.10 9.11
C LEU A 37 -3.66 -4.40 9.74
N LYS A 38 -4.57 -5.35 9.85
CA LYS A 38 -4.24 -6.67 10.34
C LYS A 38 -4.42 -7.67 9.21
N CYS A 39 -3.38 -8.44 8.95
CA CYS A 39 -3.48 -9.51 7.97
C CYS A 39 -4.04 -10.76 8.65
N ASP A 40 -5.22 -11.18 8.22
CA ASP A 40 -5.89 -12.35 8.81
C ASP A 40 -5.13 -13.64 8.53
N LYS A 41 -4.39 -13.67 7.43
CA LYS A 41 -3.73 -14.88 6.99
C LYS A 41 -2.45 -15.15 7.77
N CYS A 42 -1.60 -14.15 7.93
CA CYS A 42 -0.33 -14.32 8.63
C CYS A 42 -0.31 -13.70 10.02
N LYS A 43 -1.44 -13.17 10.47
CA LYS A 43 -1.61 -12.58 11.80
C LYS A 43 -0.71 -11.37 12.06
N ARG A 44 -0.20 -10.78 11.01
CA ARG A 44 0.69 -9.65 11.12
C ARG A 44 -0.10 -8.36 11.28
N VAL A 45 0.34 -7.49 12.18
CA VAL A 45 -0.26 -6.17 12.37
C VAL A 45 0.67 -5.14 11.72
N LEU A 46 0.11 -4.33 10.85
CA LEU A 46 0.86 -3.33 10.09
C LEU A 46 0.38 -1.95 10.47
N ARG A 47 1.30 -1.10 10.90
CA ARG A 47 0.97 0.28 11.19
C ARG A 47 1.30 1.13 9.98
N LEU A 48 0.30 1.83 9.48
CA LEU A 48 0.48 2.73 8.36
C LEU A 48 1.09 4.04 8.85
N LYS A 49 1.79 4.71 7.96
CA LYS A 49 2.43 5.98 8.27
C LYS A 49 2.12 6.97 7.16
N LYS A 50 2.80 8.10 7.16
CA LYS A 50 2.60 9.08 6.11
C LYS A 50 3.33 8.64 4.85
N TYR A 51 2.60 8.60 3.74
CA TYR A 51 3.15 8.28 2.42
C TYR A 51 2.83 9.42 1.48
N THR A 52 3.58 9.51 0.39
CA THR A 52 3.19 10.35 -0.73
C THR A 52 2.91 9.44 -1.90
N GLU A 53 2.15 9.96 -2.87
CA GLU A 53 1.84 9.19 -4.07
C GLU A 53 3.11 8.77 -4.79
N GLN A 54 4.11 9.65 -4.79
CA GLN A 54 5.40 9.36 -5.43
C GLN A 54 6.10 8.19 -4.74
N MET A 55 6.02 8.13 -3.41
CA MET A 55 6.61 7.02 -2.67
C MET A 55 5.98 5.69 -3.06
N LEU A 56 4.66 5.68 -3.22
CA LEU A 56 3.96 4.47 -3.62
C LEU A 56 4.39 4.04 -5.02
N ILE A 57 4.52 5.00 -5.93
CA ILE A 57 4.94 4.71 -7.30
C ILE A 57 6.37 4.17 -7.33
N ASP A 58 7.28 4.85 -6.62
CA ASP A 58 8.70 4.48 -6.62
C ASP A 58 8.94 3.12 -5.99
N GLN A 59 8.19 2.80 -4.95
CA GLN A 59 8.38 1.56 -4.20
C GLN A 59 7.48 0.43 -4.69
N SER A 60 6.58 0.73 -5.61
CA SER A 60 5.74 -0.31 -6.19
C SER A 60 6.53 -1.11 -7.21
N GLU A 61 6.19 -2.37 -7.32
CA GLU A 61 6.81 -3.27 -8.28
C GLU A 61 5.69 -3.89 -9.10
N LYS A 62 5.67 -3.58 -10.41
CA LYS A 62 4.63 -4.04 -11.33
C LYS A 62 3.22 -3.69 -10.82
N GLY A 63 3.09 -2.49 -10.26
CA GLY A 63 1.80 -2.02 -9.76
C GLY A 63 1.41 -2.58 -8.40
N VAL A 64 2.34 -3.17 -7.67
CA VAL A 64 2.09 -3.73 -6.34
C VAL A 64 3.01 -3.08 -5.32
N PHE A 65 2.42 -2.52 -4.27
CA PHE A 65 3.14 -1.95 -3.15
C PHE A 65 2.94 -2.85 -1.93
N LYS A 66 4.01 -3.34 -1.36
CA LYS A 66 3.96 -4.24 -0.21
C LYS A 66 4.23 -3.48 1.09
N VAL A 67 3.33 -3.61 2.02
CA VAL A 67 3.42 -2.93 3.32
C VAL A 67 3.84 -3.87 4.43
#